data_157a733efff72e2cac9c5548ae7f5389
#
_entry.id   157a733efff72e2cac9c5548ae7f5389
#
_cell.length_a   1.000
_cell.length_b   1.000
_cell.length_c   1.000
_cell.angle_alpha   90.00
_cell.angle_beta   90.00
_cell.angle_gamma   90.00
#
_symmetry.space_group_name_H-M   'P 1'
#
loop_
_entity.id
_entity.type
_entity.pdbx_description
1 polymer ?
#
loop_
_entity_poly.entity_id
_entity_poly.type
_entity_poly.pdbx_seq_one_letter_code
_entity_poly.pdbx_strand_id
1 'polypeptide(L)'
;MKQAEGGGAMVARSKDRPTAEQIELAEAQIVEQSKRIDFFLTEYSVELLAQKVRDGEYVVPAYQREFTWEERRKSRFIESLIMGLPIPFIFFWEMPDGRLEIVDGSQRLRTIEEFIYGGFQLGELDPLTHLSGFRFDDLPESRQRKIKNRSVRGIVLNEHADEAARLDMFERINTGSKIANNAEIRRGALAGPFLDVVTELANVPLLAQLAPMPAKAKRERGYEELVTRLFAYGDGLDGYRDRPSDFLFTYSKKMNQEFASNPDLADAYRQRFNAVLDFVSRNFPFGFRKAEKSTATPRTRFESIAIGVDRALAEMPELADRPADQIDVASWIGLPEFQKITSSDGANAIARLRGRIDFVKHKLVGHGDD
;
A
#
# COMPACT_ATOMS: atom_id res chain seq x y z
N MET A 1 0.82 -39.43 -53.27
CA MET A 1 2.28 -39.58 -53.01
C MET A 1 2.79 -38.31 -52.33
N LYS A 2 3.54 -38.55 -51.26
CA LYS A 2 4.29 -37.63 -50.38
C LYS A 2 3.51 -36.89 -49.30
N GLN A 3 3.60 -37.52 -48.12
CA GLN A 3 3.53 -36.96 -46.80
C GLN A 3 4.60 -35.87 -46.59
N ALA A 4 4.26 -34.86 -45.78
CA ALA A 4 5.26 -34.08 -45.04
C ALA A 4 4.74 -33.88 -43.62
N GLU A 5 5.31 -34.63 -42.76
CA GLU A 5 5.25 -34.50 -41.29
C GLU A 5 5.95 -33.18 -40.93
N GLY A 6 5.29 -32.38 -40.11
CA GLY A 6 5.84 -31.21 -39.45
C GLY A 6 5.60 -31.32 -37.96
N GLY A 7 6.43 -32.13 -37.30
CA GLY A 7 6.43 -32.26 -35.83
C GLY A 7 6.93 -30.98 -35.15
N GLY A 8 6.01 -30.18 -34.63
CA GLY A 8 6.30 -29.13 -33.68
C GLY A 8 6.58 -29.76 -32.31
N ALA A 9 7.83 -29.87 -31.93
CA ALA A 9 8.24 -30.30 -30.61
C ALA A 9 7.83 -29.24 -29.58
N MET A 10 6.76 -29.54 -28.85
CA MET A 10 6.38 -28.83 -27.65
C MET A 10 7.45 -29.11 -26.59
N VAL A 11 8.37 -28.16 -26.40
CA VAL A 11 9.32 -28.19 -25.30
C VAL A 11 8.55 -28.01 -24.01
N ALA A 12 8.18 -29.12 -23.38
CA ALA A 12 7.67 -29.16 -22.03
C ALA A 12 8.79 -28.67 -21.10
N ARG A 13 8.68 -27.50 -20.53
CA ARG A 13 9.49 -27.08 -19.39
C ARG A 13 9.22 -28.06 -18.25
N SER A 14 10.14 -28.94 -17.96
CA SER A 14 10.14 -29.74 -16.75
C SER A 14 10.31 -28.75 -15.59
N LYS A 15 9.25 -28.50 -14.84
CA LYS A 15 9.37 -27.86 -13.53
C LYS A 15 10.07 -28.90 -12.66
N ASP A 16 11.31 -28.65 -12.28
CA ASP A 16 12.00 -29.46 -11.31
C ASP A 16 11.13 -29.56 -10.05
N ARG A 17 10.83 -30.80 -9.64
CA ARG A 17 10.07 -31.02 -8.39
C ARG A 17 10.94 -30.57 -7.22
N PRO A 18 10.33 -29.91 -6.19
CA PRO A 18 11.07 -29.52 -5.00
C PRO A 18 11.82 -30.71 -4.39
N THR A 19 13.01 -30.45 -3.88
CA THR A 19 13.80 -31.47 -3.14
C THR A 19 13.14 -31.76 -1.78
N ALA A 20 13.48 -32.92 -1.19
CA ALA A 20 12.98 -33.25 0.15
C ALA A 20 13.33 -32.19 1.20
N GLU A 21 14.53 -31.65 1.15
CA GLU A 21 14.98 -30.55 2.03
C GLU A 21 14.16 -29.27 1.83
N GLN A 22 13.84 -28.92 0.58
CA GLN A 22 12.98 -27.77 0.29
C GLN A 22 11.55 -27.98 0.82
N ILE A 23 11.03 -29.20 0.76
CA ILE A 23 9.72 -29.54 1.31
C ILE A 23 9.72 -29.43 2.84
N GLU A 24 10.75 -29.95 3.51
CA GLU A 24 10.88 -29.88 4.97
C GLU A 24 10.99 -28.44 5.47
N LEU A 25 11.81 -27.61 4.80
CA LEU A 25 11.92 -26.19 5.11
C LEU A 25 10.59 -25.43 4.87
N ALA A 26 9.86 -25.76 3.81
CA ALA A 26 8.56 -25.16 3.53
C ALA A 26 7.52 -25.56 4.61
N GLU A 27 7.47 -26.82 5.02
CA GLU A 27 6.58 -27.27 6.10
C GLU A 27 6.91 -26.60 7.43
N ALA A 28 8.19 -26.51 7.80
CA ALA A 28 8.61 -25.80 9.00
C ALA A 28 8.15 -24.33 8.98
N GLN A 29 8.27 -23.67 7.83
CA GLN A 29 7.82 -22.30 7.63
C GLN A 29 6.30 -22.17 7.71
N ILE A 30 5.55 -23.10 7.14
CA ILE A 30 4.08 -23.15 7.23
C ILE A 30 3.64 -23.27 8.69
N VAL A 31 4.21 -24.21 9.42
CA VAL A 31 3.89 -24.44 10.84
C VAL A 31 4.18 -23.18 11.68
N GLU A 32 5.33 -22.54 11.46
CA GLU A 32 5.70 -21.32 12.18
C GLU A 32 4.75 -20.14 11.87
N GLN A 33 4.41 -19.95 10.61
CA GLN A 33 3.50 -18.86 10.21
C GLN A 33 2.05 -19.12 10.64
N SER A 34 1.61 -20.39 10.66
CA SER A 34 0.25 -20.76 11.08
C SER A 34 0.00 -20.48 12.57
N LYS A 35 1.02 -20.58 13.41
CA LYS A 35 0.91 -20.27 14.87
C LYS A 35 0.60 -18.82 15.18
N ARG A 36 0.82 -17.92 14.21
CA ARG A 36 0.59 -16.47 14.38
C ARG A 36 -0.84 -16.05 14.11
N ILE A 37 -1.68 -16.96 13.64
CA ILE A 37 -3.06 -16.67 13.25
C ILE A 37 -3.98 -17.42 14.21
N ASP A 38 -4.57 -16.68 15.13
CA ASP A 38 -5.63 -17.17 16.02
C ASP A 38 -6.86 -16.31 15.82
N PHE A 39 -8.01 -16.96 15.60
CA PHE A 39 -9.27 -16.27 15.36
C PHE A 39 -10.46 -17.10 15.83
N PHE A 40 -11.57 -16.42 16.12
CA PHE A 40 -12.84 -17.06 16.37
C PHE A 40 -13.97 -16.45 15.53
N LEU A 41 -15.02 -17.25 15.32
CA LEU A 41 -16.22 -16.84 14.62
C LEU A 41 -17.24 -16.32 15.62
N THR A 42 -17.92 -15.24 15.23
CA THR A 42 -19.02 -14.67 16.00
C THR A 42 -20.18 -14.28 15.09
N GLU A 43 -21.36 -14.16 15.65
CA GLU A 43 -22.55 -13.67 14.96
C GLU A 43 -23.15 -12.51 15.75
N TYR A 44 -23.42 -11.42 15.08
CA TYR A 44 -24.03 -10.23 15.64
C TYR A 44 -25.35 -9.92 14.94
N SER A 45 -26.36 -9.43 15.67
CA SER A 45 -27.52 -8.83 15.02
C SER A 45 -27.12 -7.50 14.36
N VAL A 46 -27.82 -7.16 13.29
CA VAL A 46 -27.65 -5.87 12.59
C VAL A 46 -27.85 -4.70 13.55
N GLU A 47 -28.84 -4.78 14.47
CA GLU A 47 -29.10 -3.76 15.47
C GLU A 47 -27.91 -3.55 16.41
N LEU A 48 -27.34 -4.65 16.93
CA LEU A 48 -26.17 -4.59 17.83
C LEU A 48 -24.96 -3.99 17.11
N LEU A 49 -24.71 -4.38 15.85
CA LEU A 49 -23.62 -3.81 15.05
C LEU A 49 -23.79 -2.30 14.84
N ALA A 50 -25.01 -1.86 14.47
CA ALA A 50 -25.31 -0.45 14.29
C ALA A 50 -25.15 0.35 15.59
N GLN A 51 -25.61 -0.21 16.72
CA GLN A 51 -25.46 0.40 18.03
C GLN A 51 -23.99 0.58 18.41
N LYS A 52 -23.18 -0.47 18.30
CA LYS A 52 -21.73 -0.42 18.62
C LYS A 52 -20.96 0.56 17.76
N VAL A 53 -21.33 0.72 16.48
CA VAL A 53 -20.76 1.75 15.60
C VAL A 53 -21.13 3.14 16.11
N ARG A 54 -22.41 3.39 16.41
CA ARG A 54 -22.92 4.67 16.90
C ARG A 54 -22.28 5.07 18.24
N ASP A 55 -22.13 4.11 19.14
CA ASP A 55 -21.58 4.34 20.48
C ASP A 55 -20.04 4.43 20.46
N GLY A 56 -19.40 4.25 19.29
CA GLY A 56 -17.94 4.36 19.12
C GLY A 56 -17.13 3.21 19.73
N GLU A 57 -17.80 2.06 20.01
CA GLU A 57 -17.15 0.89 20.57
C GLU A 57 -16.24 0.18 19.56
N TYR A 58 -16.49 0.36 18.26
CA TYR A 58 -15.61 -0.14 17.20
C TYR A 58 -14.62 0.90 16.78
N VAL A 59 -13.34 0.52 16.78
CA VAL A 59 -12.25 1.38 16.30
C VAL A 59 -12.17 1.27 14.78
N VAL A 60 -12.38 2.39 14.09
CA VAL A 60 -12.13 2.48 12.65
C VAL A 60 -10.75 3.08 12.45
N PRO A 61 -9.79 2.34 11.87
CA PRO A 61 -8.46 2.87 11.58
C PRO A 61 -8.52 4.16 10.77
N ALA A 62 -7.59 5.09 11.02
CA ALA A 62 -7.58 6.41 10.38
C ALA A 62 -7.55 6.29 8.84
N TYR A 63 -6.83 5.31 8.29
CA TYR A 63 -6.75 5.06 6.85
C TYR A 63 -8.06 4.59 6.21
N GLN A 64 -9.00 4.01 7.00
CA GLN A 64 -10.31 3.62 6.50
C GLN A 64 -11.36 4.73 6.63
N ARG A 65 -11.08 5.79 7.39
CA ARG A 65 -12.05 6.86 7.63
C ARG A 65 -12.28 7.74 6.42
N GLU A 66 -11.29 7.90 5.56
CA GLU A 66 -11.34 8.74 4.36
C GLU A 66 -12.14 8.12 3.21
N PHE A 67 -12.36 6.79 3.23
CA PHE A 67 -13.11 6.09 2.19
C PHE A 67 -14.58 6.00 2.57
N THR A 68 -15.41 6.65 1.79
CA THR A 68 -16.86 6.55 1.92
C THR A 68 -17.43 5.96 0.64
N TRP A 69 -18.35 4.99 0.78
CA TRP A 69 -19.08 4.47 -0.36
C TRP A 69 -19.96 5.56 -0.96
N GLU A 70 -20.06 5.58 -2.29
CA GLU A 70 -21.06 6.36 -3.00
C GLU A 70 -22.47 5.91 -2.62
N GLU A 71 -23.44 6.81 -2.60
CA GLU A 71 -24.83 6.56 -2.18
C GLU A 71 -25.46 5.37 -2.92
N ARG A 72 -25.18 5.23 -4.21
CA ARG A 72 -25.64 4.08 -5.01
C ARG A 72 -25.15 2.75 -4.45
N ARG A 73 -23.90 2.68 -4.00
CA ARG A 73 -23.30 1.45 -3.42
C ARG A 73 -23.89 1.16 -2.04
N LYS A 74 -24.09 2.20 -1.22
CA LYS A 74 -24.79 2.09 0.08
C LYS A 74 -26.19 1.54 -0.10
N SER A 75 -26.96 2.10 -1.03
CA SER A 75 -28.33 1.70 -1.32
C SER A 75 -28.42 0.24 -1.78
N ARG A 76 -27.56 -0.20 -2.70
CA ARG A 76 -27.50 -1.60 -3.13
C ARG A 76 -27.11 -2.57 -2.02
N PHE A 77 -26.26 -2.16 -1.11
CA PHE A 77 -25.92 -2.98 0.06
C PHE A 77 -27.13 -3.13 1.00
N ILE A 78 -27.83 -2.05 1.30
CA ILE A 78 -29.06 -2.09 2.12
C ILE A 78 -30.16 -2.90 1.41
N GLU A 79 -30.32 -2.77 0.10
CA GLU A 79 -31.22 -3.61 -0.70
C GLU A 79 -30.92 -5.11 -0.49
N SER A 80 -29.63 -5.49 -0.58
CA SER A 80 -29.19 -6.87 -0.33
C SER A 80 -29.54 -7.32 1.11
N LEU A 81 -29.36 -6.43 2.08
CA LEU A 81 -29.70 -6.66 3.47
C LEU A 81 -31.21 -6.87 3.65
N ILE A 82 -32.06 -6.06 3.01
CA ILE A 82 -33.54 -6.17 3.05
C ILE A 82 -33.98 -7.47 2.40
N MET A 83 -33.45 -7.84 1.24
CA MET A 83 -33.79 -9.08 0.52
C MET A 83 -33.32 -10.34 1.24
N GLY A 84 -32.34 -10.24 2.11
CA GLY A 84 -31.85 -11.40 2.80
C GLY A 84 -30.68 -12.11 2.18
N LEU A 85 -30.00 -11.45 1.30
CA LEU A 85 -28.80 -12.00 0.72
C LEU A 85 -27.68 -12.16 1.78
N PRO A 86 -26.81 -13.16 1.63
CA PRO A 86 -25.66 -13.31 2.51
C PRO A 86 -24.78 -12.06 2.48
N ILE A 87 -24.46 -11.54 3.65
CA ILE A 87 -23.52 -10.44 3.81
C ILE A 87 -22.13 -11.03 4.01
N PRO A 88 -21.09 -10.55 3.29
CA PRO A 88 -19.71 -10.95 3.54
C PRO A 88 -19.33 -10.71 4.99
N PHE A 89 -18.47 -11.58 5.54
CA PHE A 89 -18.01 -11.49 6.92
C PHE A 89 -17.40 -10.13 7.22
N ILE A 90 -17.63 -9.64 8.44
CA ILE A 90 -16.89 -8.50 8.98
C ILE A 90 -15.65 -9.06 9.68
N PHE A 91 -14.51 -8.43 9.46
CA PHE A 91 -13.26 -8.82 10.11
C PHE A 91 -12.88 -7.79 11.15
N PHE A 92 -12.62 -8.29 12.35
CA PHE A 92 -12.21 -7.49 13.50
C PHE A 92 -10.85 -7.97 14.01
N TRP A 93 -10.16 -7.10 14.70
CA TRP A 93 -9.03 -7.43 15.54
C TRP A 93 -9.34 -7.02 16.98
N GLU A 94 -9.14 -7.93 17.92
CA GLU A 94 -9.25 -7.64 19.34
C GLU A 94 -8.00 -6.92 19.82
N MET A 95 -8.20 -5.69 20.28
CA MET A 95 -7.13 -4.85 20.80
C MET A 95 -6.79 -5.27 22.24
N PRO A 96 -5.57 -4.97 22.75
CA PRO A 96 -5.18 -5.28 24.14
C PRO A 96 -6.10 -4.68 25.20
N ASP A 97 -6.86 -3.63 24.88
CA ASP A 97 -7.85 -3.00 25.77
C ASP A 97 -9.25 -3.61 25.65
N GLY A 98 -9.42 -4.69 24.87
CA GLY A 98 -10.67 -5.40 24.65
C GLY A 98 -11.60 -4.76 23.64
N ARG A 99 -11.26 -3.62 23.04
CA ARG A 99 -12.03 -3.04 21.93
C ARG A 99 -11.75 -3.79 20.63
N LEU A 100 -12.70 -3.72 19.69
CA LEU A 100 -12.55 -4.32 18.39
C LEU A 100 -12.19 -3.25 17.33
N GLU A 101 -11.04 -3.39 16.68
CA GLU A 101 -10.68 -2.62 15.50
C GLU A 101 -11.24 -3.30 14.25
N ILE A 102 -11.83 -2.53 13.34
CA ILE A 102 -12.40 -3.07 12.10
C ILE A 102 -11.29 -3.26 11.07
N VAL A 103 -10.99 -4.52 10.76
CA VAL A 103 -10.02 -4.90 9.73
C VAL A 103 -10.63 -4.79 8.33
N ASP A 104 -11.84 -5.36 8.12
CA ASP A 104 -12.64 -5.20 6.89
C ASP A 104 -14.12 -5.11 7.22
N GLY A 105 -14.84 -4.32 6.44
CA GLY A 105 -16.27 -4.12 6.56
C GLY A 105 -16.70 -2.79 7.17
N SER A 106 -15.78 -1.86 7.40
CA SER A 106 -16.06 -0.54 7.97
C SER A 106 -17.16 0.22 7.21
N GLN A 107 -17.15 0.17 5.88
CA GLN A 107 -18.17 0.82 5.05
C GLN A 107 -19.54 0.15 5.17
N ARG A 108 -19.57 -1.19 5.32
CA ARG A 108 -20.79 -1.95 5.56
C ARG A 108 -21.41 -1.58 6.90
N LEU A 109 -20.60 -1.53 7.95
CA LEU A 109 -21.04 -1.16 9.30
C LEU A 109 -21.55 0.28 9.37
N ARG A 110 -20.84 1.23 8.78
CA ARG A 110 -21.29 2.63 8.69
C ARG A 110 -22.59 2.75 7.92
N THR A 111 -22.72 2.05 6.79
CA THR A 111 -23.96 2.09 6.00
C THR A 111 -25.16 1.51 6.77
N ILE A 112 -24.95 0.47 7.56
CA ILE A 112 -26.00 -0.09 8.46
C ILE A 112 -26.38 0.95 9.50
N GLU A 113 -25.40 1.60 10.15
CA GLU A 113 -25.64 2.62 11.17
C GLU A 113 -26.37 3.82 10.57
N GLU A 114 -25.89 4.37 9.47
CA GLU A 114 -26.50 5.49 8.76
C GLU A 114 -27.95 5.18 8.34
N PHE A 115 -28.24 3.93 7.92
CA PHE A 115 -29.58 3.54 7.52
C PHE A 115 -30.51 3.42 8.72
N ILE A 116 -30.08 2.77 9.82
CA ILE A 116 -30.95 2.52 10.98
C ILE A 116 -31.14 3.77 11.84
N TYR A 117 -30.08 4.58 12.00
CA TYR A 117 -30.11 5.70 12.95
C TYR A 117 -29.80 7.07 12.31
N GLY A 118 -29.05 7.10 11.21
CA GLY A 118 -28.58 8.32 10.57
C GLY A 118 -29.54 8.90 9.53
N GLY A 119 -30.70 8.28 9.28
CA GLY A 119 -31.69 8.78 8.33
C GLY A 119 -31.27 8.69 6.88
N PHE A 120 -30.35 7.81 6.52
CA PHE A 120 -29.93 7.57 5.13
C PHE A 120 -31.13 7.18 4.27
N GLN A 121 -31.32 7.90 3.16
CA GLN A 121 -32.37 7.67 2.19
C GLN A 121 -31.87 6.78 1.06
N LEU A 122 -32.60 5.70 0.75
CA LEU A 122 -32.25 4.80 -0.34
C LEU A 122 -32.33 5.53 -1.69
N GLY A 123 -31.28 5.46 -2.47
CA GLY A 123 -31.28 5.90 -3.85
C GLY A 123 -32.06 4.97 -4.76
N GLU A 124 -31.83 5.09 -6.06
CA GLU A 124 -32.44 4.21 -7.06
C GLU A 124 -31.99 2.75 -6.85
N LEU A 125 -32.99 1.84 -6.76
CA LEU A 125 -32.81 0.40 -6.51
C LEU A 125 -33.27 -0.43 -7.71
N ASP A 126 -32.70 -1.61 -7.85
CA ASP A 126 -33.04 -2.65 -8.80
C ASP A 126 -32.63 -4.02 -8.20
N PRO A 127 -33.56 -4.92 -7.76
CA PRO A 127 -34.95 -5.01 -8.21
C PRO A 127 -36.03 -4.35 -7.29
N LEU A 128 -35.67 -3.78 -6.12
CA LEU A 128 -36.64 -3.25 -5.17
C LEU A 128 -37.06 -1.79 -5.49
N THR A 129 -37.44 -1.51 -6.74
CA THR A 129 -37.71 -0.15 -7.25
C THR A 129 -38.66 0.69 -6.41
N HIS A 130 -39.69 0.04 -5.77
CA HIS A 130 -40.66 0.73 -4.91
C HIS A 130 -40.12 1.19 -3.55
N LEU A 131 -38.88 0.76 -3.18
CA LEU A 131 -38.23 1.23 -1.97
C LEU A 131 -37.27 2.40 -2.25
N SER A 132 -37.11 2.80 -3.50
CA SER A 132 -36.32 3.99 -3.85
C SER A 132 -36.89 5.22 -3.13
N GLY A 133 -36.03 5.97 -2.44
CA GLY A 133 -36.43 7.12 -1.64
C GLY A 133 -36.86 6.81 -0.20
N PHE A 134 -36.98 5.56 0.21
CA PHE A 134 -37.36 5.17 1.59
C PHE A 134 -36.17 5.36 2.55
N ARG A 135 -36.52 5.72 3.77
CA ARG A 135 -35.67 5.63 4.96
C ARG A 135 -36.07 4.41 5.79
N PHE A 136 -35.27 4.10 6.79
CA PHE A 136 -35.54 2.97 7.67
C PHE A 136 -36.93 3.06 8.34
N ASP A 137 -37.32 4.25 8.83
CA ASP A 137 -38.55 4.50 9.53
C ASP A 137 -39.80 4.46 8.60
N ASP A 138 -39.62 4.58 7.30
CA ASP A 138 -40.68 4.45 6.31
C ASP A 138 -41.09 2.98 6.09
N LEU A 139 -40.26 2.04 6.54
CA LEU A 139 -40.57 0.60 6.42
C LEU A 139 -41.62 0.16 7.46
N PRO A 140 -42.47 -0.80 7.11
CA PRO A 140 -43.37 -1.41 8.10
C PRO A 140 -42.59 -1.97 9.30
N GLU A 141 -43.11 -1.82 10.53
CA GLU A 141 -42.43 -2.28 11.75
C GLU A 141 -41.99 -3.75 11.69
N SER A 142 -42.79 -4.61 11.05
CA SER A 142 -42.44 -6.01 10.86
C SER A 142 -41.17 -6.19 10.03
N ARG A 143 -40.95 -5.31 9.05
CA ARG A 143 -39.76 -5.30 8.21
C ARG A 143 -38.57 -4.73 8.97
N GLN A 144 -38.76 -3.64 9.71
CA GLN A 144 -37.75 -3.07 10.58
C GLN A 144 -37.21 -4.12 11.56
N ARG A 145 -38.15 -4.86 12.27
CA ARG A 145 -37.75 -5.96 13.19
C ARG A 145 -36.95 -7.06 12.48
N LYS A 146 -37.34 -7.44 11.26
CA LYS A 146 -36.62 -8.47 10.49
C LYS A 146 -35.23 -8.03 10.10
N ILE A 147 -35.02 -6.74 9.76
CA ILE A 147 -33.72 -6.19 9.44
C ILE A 147 -32.83 -6.13 10.69
N LYS A 148 -33.37 -5.59 11.79
CA LYS A 148 -32.65 -5.46 13.07
C LYS A 148 -32.14 -6.79 13.62
N ASN A 149 -32.97 -7.84 13.55
CA ASN A 149 -32.65 -9.16 14.06
C ASN A 149 -31.85 -10.03 13.10
N ARG A 150 -31.49 -9.49 11.91
CA ARG A 150 -30.69 -10.25 10.96
C ARG A 150 -29.28 -10.48 11.49
N SER A 151 -28.79 -11.72 11.34
CA SER A 151 -27.44 -12.08 11.74
C SER A 151 -26.43 -11.71 10.65
N VAL A 152 -25.33 -11.12 11.07
CA VAL A 152 -24.12 -10.88 10.28
C VAL A 152 -22.95 -11.55 10.96
N ARG A 153 -22.18 -12.34 10.21
CA ARG A 153 -21.04 -13.07 10.73
C ARG A 153 -19.81 -12.19 10.82
N GLY A 154 -19.07 -12.34 11.91
CA GLY A 154 -17.79 -11.72 12.15
C GLY A 154 -16.68 -12.75 12.35
N ILE A 155 -15.48 -12.41 11.97
CA ILE A 155 -14.23 -13.09 12.32
C ILE A 155 -13.47 -12.13 13.20
N VAL A 156 -13.13 -12.55 14.40
CA VAL A 156 -12.33 -11.77 15.35
C VAL A 156 -10.95 -12.39 15.46
N LEU A 157 -9.94 -11.63 15.06
CA LEU A 157 -8.54 -11.98 15.27
C LEU A 157 -8.17 -11.70 16.71
N ASN A 158 -7.55 -12.67 17.38
CA ASN A 158 -7.13 -12.55 18.76
C ASN A 158 -6.04 -11.48 18.92
N GLU A 159 -5.95 -10.88 20.11
CA GLU A 159 -4.94 -9.88 20.49
C GLU A 159 -3.48 -10.37 20.32
N HIS A 160 -3.26 -11.70 20.39
CA HIS A 160 -1.93 -12.32 20.23
C HIS A 160 -1.43 -12.35 18.78
N ALA A 161 -2.27 -12.05 17.79
CA ALA A 161 -1.82 -11.89 16.41
C ALA A 161 -0.85 -10.70 16.33
N ASP A 162 0.38 -10.94 15.89
CA ASP A 162 1.36 -9.86 15.77
C ASP A 162 0.90 -8.83 14.71
N GLU A 163 1.39 -7.60 14.85
CA GLU A 163 0.99 -6.49 13.99
C GLU A 163 1.29 -6.75 12.50
N ALA A 164 2.36 -7.51 12.21
CA ALA A 164 2.72 -7.89 10.85
C ALA A 164 1.76 -8.95 10.28
N ALA A 165 1.34 -9.94 11.08
CA ALA A 165 0.35 -10.93 10.68
C ALA A 165 -1.02 -10.28 10.44
N ARG A 166 -1.41 -9.30 11.27
CA ARG A 166 -2.62 -8.51 11.10
C ARG A 166 -2.63 -7.76 9.77
N LEU A 167 -1.52 -7.12 9.43
CA LEU A 167 -1.39 -6.38 8.16
C LEU A 167 -1.39 -7.29 6.94
N ASP A 168 -0.66 -8.41 6.97
CA ASP A 168 -0.66 -9.40 5.89
C ASP A 168 -2.06 -9.96 5.66
N MET A 169 -2.79 -10.22 6.74
CA MET A 169 -4.17 -10.68 6.67
C MET A 169 -5.12 -9.61 6.13
N PHE A 170 -4.95 -8.35 6.55
CA PHE A 170 -5.67 -7.20 6.01
C PHE A 170 -5.47 -7.08 4.49
N GLU A 171 -4.23 -7.16 4.01
CA GLU A 171 -3.91 -7.14 2.58
C GLU A 171 -4.61 -8.27 1.82
N ARG A 172 -4.61 -9.48 2.36
CA ARG A 172 -5.19 -10.68 1.72
C ARG A 172 -6.71 -10.65 1.69
N ILE A 173 -7.36 -10.20 2.76
CA ILE A 173 -8.83 -10.16 2.87
C ILE A 173 -9.39 -9.05 1.98
N ASN A 174 -8.75 -7.90 1.92
CA ASN A 174 -9.21 -6.76 1.12
C ASN A 174 -9.03 -6.90 -0.39
N THR A 175 -8.60 -8.04 -0.92
CA THR A 175 -8.39 -8.26 -2.37
C THR A 175 -9.61 -8.06 -3.25
N GLY A 176 -10.83 -7.95 -2.70
CA GLY A 176 -12.10 -7.78 -3.43
C GLY A 176 -12.76 -6.39 -3.33
N SER A 177 -12.28 -5.49 -2.48
CA SER A 177 -12.77 -4.11 -2.34
C SER A 177 -11.70 -3.10 -2.77
N LYS A 178 -12.02 -1.81 -2.79
CA LYS A 178 -11.00 -0.76 -3.04
C LYS A 178 -9.96 -0.84 -1.91
N ILE A 179 -8.86 -1.52 -2.20
CA ILE A 179 -7.80 -1.86 -1.25
C ILE A 179 -7.12 -0.56 -0.85
N ALA A 180 -7.00 -0.31 0.45
CA ALA A 180 -6.00 0.63 0.94
C ALA A 180 -4.63 0.09 0.48
N ASN A 181 -3.87 0.90 -0.22
CA ASN A 181 -2.53 0.50 -0.64
C ASN A 181 -1.57 0.52 0.57
N ASN A 182 -0.37 -0.06 0.39
CA ASN A 182 0.61 -0.18 1.46
C ASN A 182 1.03 1.16 2.09
N ALA A 183 0.96 2.27 1.35
CA ALA A 183 1.24 3.61 1.88
C ALA A 183 0.09 4.11 2.78
N GLU A 184 -1.15 3.83 2.39
CA GLU A 184 -2.34 4.16 3.19
C GLU A 184 -2.39 3.35 4.48
N ILE A 185 -2.06 2.06 4.40
CA ILE A 185 -1.98 1.15 5.56
C ILE A 185 -0.88 1.62 6.53
N ARG A 186 0.32 1.91 6.02
CA ARG A 186 1.42 2.41 6.86
C ARG A 186 1.05 3.68 7.59
N ARG A 187 0.45 4.65 6.88
CA ARG A 187 0.06 5.92 7.51
C ARG A 187 -0.99 5.74 8.60
N GLY A 188 -1.95 4.85 8.40
CA GLY A 188 -3.00 4.59 9.38
C GLY A 188 -2.52 3.82 10.62
N ALA A 189 -1.65 2.84 10.39
CA ALA A 189 -1.14 1.98 11.47
C ALA A 189 0.03 2.61 12.24
N LEU A 190 0.81 3.49 11.60
CA LEU A 190 2.06 4.03 12.12
C LEU A 190 2.05 5.57 12.20
N ALA A 191 0.92 6.21 12.50
CA ALA A 191 0.91 7.67 12.67
C ALA A 191 2.04 8.13 13.61
N GLY A 192 2.82 9.13 13.17
CA GLY A 192 3.96 9.61 13.95
C GLY A 192 4.84 10.60 13.19
N PRO A 193 5.82 11.23 13.88
CA PRO A 193 6.56 12.39 13.38
C PRO A 193 7.34 12.13 12.09
N PHE A 194 7.85 10.93 11.85
CA PHE A 194 8.49 10.59 10.57
C PHE A 194 7.48 10.61 9.43
N LEU A 195 6.31 10.00 9.60
CA LEU A 195 5.29 9.96 8.56
C LEU A 195 4.63 11.33 8.33
N ASP A 196 4.65 12.22 9.30
CA ASP A 196 4.24 13.61 9.12
C ASP A 196 5.20 14.34 8.19
N VAL A 197 6.51 14.17 8.38
CA VAL A 197 7.56 14.69 7.47
C VAL A 197 7.43 14.07 6.08
N VAL A 198 7.22 12.76 5.97
CA VAL A 198 6.98 12.11 4.67
C VAL A 198 5.78 12.73 3.94
N THR A 199 4.70 13.01 4.67
CA THR A 199 3.51 13.65 4.11
C THR A 199 3.77 15.07 3.64
N GLU A 200 4.49 15.84 4.43
CA GLU A 200 4.92 17.19 4.08
C GLU A 200 5.75 17.18 2.78
N LEU A 201 6.77 16.33 2.72
CA LEU A 201 7.69 16.23 1.57
C LEU A 201 7.00 15.69 0.31
N ALA A 202 6.01 14.80 0.46
CA ALA A 202 5.20 14.30 -0.65
C ALA A 202 4.37 15.39 -1.35
N ASN A 203 4.12 16.52 -0.67
CA ASN A 203 3.40 17.66 -1.21
C ASN A 203 4.30 18.77 -1.79
N VAL A 204 5.62 18.57 -1.81
CA VAL A 204 6.55 19.54 -2.41
C VAL A 204 6.30 19.64 -3.93
N PRO A 205 6.01 20.84 -4.48
CA PRO A 205 5.66 20.99 -5.91
C PRO A 205 6.73 20.47 -6.86
N LEU A 206 8.01 20.63 -6.51
CA LEU A 206 9.15 20.19 -7.31
C LEU A 206 9.13 18.67 -7.49
N LEU A 207 8.75 17.89 -6.46
CA LEU A 207 8.60 16.45 -6.59
C LEU A 207 7.56 16.09 -7.66
N ALA A 208 6.40 16.75 -7.65
CA ALA A 208 5.34 16.50 -8.63
C ALA A 208 5.76 16.88 -10.06
N GLN A 209 6.59 17.91 -10.21
CA GLN A 209 7.16 18.32 -11.49
C GLN A 209 8.17 17.32 -12.03
N LEU A 210 9.10 16.84 -11.19
CA LEU A 210 10.17 15.92 -11.57
C LEU A 210 9.67 14.48 -11.71
N ALA A 211 8.67 14.09 -10.91
CA ALA A 211 8.09 12.73 -10.85
C ALA A 211 6.58 12.75 -11.10
N PRO A 212 6.09 13.15 -12.28
CA PRO A 212 4.66 13.11 -12.56
C PRO A 212 4.08 11.71 -12.43
N MET A 213 2.83 11.63 -11.94
CA MET A 213 2.12 10.37 -11.83
C MET A 213 0.63 10.52 -12.12
N PRO A 214 -0.06 9.44 -12.56
CA PRO A 214 -1.49 9.46 -12.84
C PRO A 214 -2.32 9.88 -11.63
N ALA A 215 -3.48 10.50 -11.87
CA ALA A 215 -4.37 10.98 -10.81
C ALA A 215 -4.78 9.86 -9.82
N LYS A 216 -4.92 8.62 -10.30
CA LYS A 216 -5.17 7.46 -9.43
C LYS A 216 -4.04 7.24 -8.43
N ALA A 217 -2.78 7.20 -8.91
CA ALA A 217 -1.62 6.98 -8.05
C ALA A 217 -1.44 8.12 -7.03
N LYS A 218 -1.74 9.38 -7.41
CA LYS A 218 -1.74 10.52 -6.48
C LYS A 218 -2.74 10.33 -5.35
N ARG A 219 -3.99 9.95 -5.67
CA ARG A 219 -5.02 9.66 -4.66
C ARG A 219 -4.66 8.48 -3.77
N GLU A 220 -3.89 7.53 -4.30
CA GLU A 220 -3.37 6.36 -3.60
C GLU A 220 -2.04 6.65 -2.87
N ARG A 221 -1.72 7.92 -2.58
CA ARG A 221 -0.53 8.36 -1.84
C ARG A 221 0.80 7.93 -2.47
N GLY A 222 0.86 7.88 -3.79
CA GLY A 222 2.05 7.46 -4.52
C GLY A 222 3.29 8.29 -4.22
N TYR A 223 3.15 9.59 -3.92
CA TYR A 223 4.30 10.43 -3.54
C TYR A 223 4.83 10.08 -2.15
N GLU A 224 3.95 9.80 -1.17
CA GLU A 224 4.37 9.34 0.16
C GLU A 224 5.14 8.00 0.06
N GLU A 225 4.71 7.11 -0.84
CA GLU A 225 5.42 5.86 -1.13
C GLU A 225 6.82 6.13 -1.70
N LEU A 226 6.97 7.07 -2.65
CA LEU A 226 8.27 7.42 -3.22
C LEU A 226 9.21 8.04 -2.17
N VAL A 227 8.72 8.97 -1.35
CA VAL A 227 9.52 9.60 -0.27
C VAL A 227 9.95 8.56 0.76
N THR A 228 9.04 7.68 1.18
CA THR A 228 9.38 6.60 2.13
C THR A 228 10.46 5.69 1.57
N ARG A 229 10.41 5.34 0.27
CA ARG A 229 11.41 4.50 -0.39
C ARG A 229 12.76 5.21 -0.51
N LEU A 230 12.78 6.51 -0.80
CA LEU A 230 13.99 7.28 -0.85
C LEU A 230 14.77 7.13 0.46
N PHE A 231 14.12 7.37 1.59
CA PHE A 231 14.78 7.28 2.89
C PHE A 231 15.09 5.85 3.30
N ALA A 232 14.12 4.94 3.20
CA ALA A 232 14.30 3.57 3.65
C ALA A 232 15.41 2.82 2.91
N TYR A 233 15.52 3.01 1.60
CA TYR A 233 16.57 2.38 0.80
C TYR A 233 17.86 3.19 0.78
N GLY A 234 17.77 4.51 0.98
CA GLY A 234 18.92 5.39 1.15
C GLY A 234 19.70 5.09 2.42
N ASP A 235 19.01 4.86 3.54
CA ASP A 235 19.64 4.54 4.82
C ASP A 235 20.23 3.13 4.86
N GLY A 236 19.83 2.25 3.95
CA GLY A 236 20.38 0.92 3.82
C GLY A 236 19.34 -0.13 3.46
N LEU A 237 19.81 -1.33 3.16
CA LEU A 237 18.98 -2.48 2.81
C LEU A 237 19.16 -3.63 3.80
N ASP A 238 19.62 -3.34 5.01
CA ASP A 238 19.81 -4.35 6.04
C ASP A 238 18.43 -4.88 6.50
N GLY A 239 18.27 -6.19 6.43
CA GLY A 239 16.98 -6.83 6.71
C GLY A 239 15.98 -6.82 5.56
N TYR A 240 16.29 -6.25 4.40
CA TYR A 240 15.44 -6.34 3.22
C TYR A 240 15.43 -7.79 2.67
N ARG A 241 14.25 -8.37 2.48
CA ARG A 241 14.04 -9.77 2.05
C ARG A 241 13.10 -9.87 0.85
N ASP A 242 13.33 -9.07 -0.18
CA ASP A 242 12.51 -9.03 -1.42
C ASP A 242 11.02 -8.69 -1.19
N ARG A 243 10.69 -8.19 0.01
CA ARG A 243 9.35 -7.76 0.43
C ARG A 243 9.36 -6.27 0.78
N PRO A 244 9.12 -5.39 -0.20
CA PRO A 244 9.13 -3.94 0.04
C PRO A 244 8.18 -3.49 1.14
N SER A 245 6.96 -4.04 1.19
CA SER A 245 5.94 -3.64 2.16
C SER A 245 6.39 -3.84 3.60
N ASP A 246 6.91 -5.02 3.91
CA ASP A 246 7.36 -5.38 5.26
C ASP A 246 8.57 -4.52 5.68
N PHE A 247 9.50 -4.33 4.74
CA PHE A 247 10.69 -3.52 4.99
C PHE A 247 10.33 -2.05 5.25
N LEU A 248 9.50 -1.45 4.41
CA LEU A 248 9.07 -0.06 4.55
C LEU A 248 8.22 0.15 5.81
N PHE A 249 7.42 -0.85 6.20
CA PHE A 249 6.66 -0.81 7.44
C PHE A 249 7.58 -0.80 8.67
N THR A 250 8.49 -1.76 8.73
CA THR A 250 9.47 -1.87 9.83
C THR A 250 10.35 -0.63 9.93
N TYR A 251 10.81 -0.13 8.80
CA TYR A 251 11.58 1.11 8.72
C TYR A 251 10.79 2.30 9.24
N SER A 252 9.55 2.50 8.77
CA SER A 252 8.71 3.63 9.20
C SER A 252 8.40 3.59 10.71
N LYS A 253 8.17 2.39 11.26
CA LYS A 253 7.96 2.19 12.69
C LYS A 253 9.19 2.61 13.51
N LYS A 254 10.37 2.15 13.09
CA LYS A 254 11.64 2.52 13.70
C LYS A 254 11.87 4.03 13.64
N MET A 255 11.68 4.64 12.47
CA MET A 255 11.92 6.07 12.26
C MET A 255 10.95 6.96 13.04
N ASN A 256 9.69 6.55 13.22
CA ASN A 256 8.76 7.27 14.09
C ASN A 256 9.28 7.34 15.54
N GLN A 257 9.88 6.26 16.05
CA GLN A 257 10.47 6.24 17.37
C GLN A 257 11.73 7.13 17.46
N GLU A 258 12.58 7.06 16.44
CA GLU A 258 13.80 7.88 16.38
C GLU A 258 13.47 9.37 16.28
N PHE A 259 12.50 9.76 15.43
CA PHE A 259 12.07 11.16 15.30
C PHE A 259 11.36 11.68 16.55
N ALA A 260 10.63 10.82 17.27
CA ALA A 260 10.04 11.19 18.56
C ALA A 260 11.12 11.43 19.62
N SER A 261 12.23 10.68 19.57
CA SER A 261 13.35 10.80 20.51
C SER A 261 14.33 11.92 20.11
N ASN A 262 14.44 12.24 18.83
CA ASN A 262 15.33 13.25 18.28
C ASN A 262 14.62 14.06 17.19
N PRO A 263 13.91 15.14 17.53
CA PRO A 263 13.19 15.99 16.59
C PRO A 263 14.06 16.64 15.49
N ASP A 264 15.36 16.85 15.73
CA ASP A 264 16.28 17.47 14.78
C ASP A 264 16.48 16.61 13.52
N LEU A 265 16.18 15.32 13.60
CA LEU A 265 16.17 14.44 12.42
C LEU A 265 15.20 14.92 11.34
N ALA A 266 14.10 15.56 11.71
CA ALA A 266 13.13 16.06 10.73
C ALA A 266 13.77 17.07 9.77
N ASP A 267 14.58 18.00 10.28
CA ASP A 267 15.26 19.00 9.46
C ASP A 267 16.37 18.37 8.61
N ALA A 268 17.12 17.43 9.15
CA ALA A 268 18.14 16.71 8.40
C ALA A 268 17.53 15.95 7.20
N TYR A 269 16.37 15.30 7.39
CA TYR A 269 15.67 14.56 6.31
C TYR A 269 15.05 15.51 5.28
N ARG A 270 14.53 16.68 5.70
CA ARG A 270 14.08 17.74 4.77
C ARG A 270 15.23 18.26 3.90
N GLN A 271 16.38 18.57 4.50
CA GLN A 271 17.56 19.03 3.78
C GLN A 271 18.04 17.99 2.77
N ARG A 272 18.15 16.73 3.20
CA ARG A 272 18.56 15.60 2.36
C ARG A 272 17.61 15.43 1.17
N PHE A 273 16.30 15.47 1.39
CA PHE A 273 15.30 15.38 0.33
C PHE A 273 15.42 16.52 -0.67
N ASN A 274 15.52 17.76 -0.18
CA ASN A 274 15.63 18.93 -1.02
C ASN A 274 16.93 18.90 -1.84
N ALA A 275 18.06 18.50 -1.26
CA ALA A 275 19.32 18.34 -1.97
C ALA A 275 19.22 17.35 -3.15
N VAL A 276 18.53 16.23 -2.94
CA VAL A 276 18.26 15.24 -4.01
C VAL A 276 17.42 15.87 -5.13
N LEU A 277 16.32 16.54 -4.80
CA LEU A 277 15.44 17.14 -5.81
C LEU A 277 16.15 18.27 -6.58
N ASP A 278 16.90 19.13 -5.89
CA ASP A 278 17.64 20.22 -6.49
C ASP A 278 18.72 19.69 -7.42
N PHE A 279 19.45 18.65 -7.01
CA PHE A 279 20.44 18.01 -7.87
C PHE A 279 19.79 17.40 -9.11
N VAL A 280 18.68 16.67 -8.96
CA VAL A 280 17.97 16.07 -10.08
C VAL A 280 17.41 17.14 -11.02
N SER A 281 16.87 18.23 -10.49
CA SER A 281 16.30 19.31 -11.31
C SER A 281 17.35 20.00 -12.21
N ARG A 282 18.58 20.11 -11.72
CA ARG A 282 19.70 20.75 -12.45
C ARG A 282 20.36 19.82 -13.47
N ASN A 283 20.48 18.53 -13.15
CA ASN A 283 21.37 17.64 -13.89
C ASN A 283 20.64 16.58 -14.73
N PHE A 284 19.35 16.28 -14.45
CA PHE A 284 18.60 15.27 -15.18
C PHE A 284 17.57 15.93 -16.10
N PRO A 285 17.73 15.87 -17.42
CA PRO A 285 16.94 16.67 -18.38
C PRO A 285 15.43 16.42 -18.29
N PHE A 286 15.01 15.22 -17.84
CA PHE A 286 13.62 14.87 -17.68
C PHE A 286 13.23 14.52 -16.24
N GLY A 287 14.03 14.92 -15.26
CA GLY A 287 13.87 14.52 -13.87
C GLY A 287 13.88 13.00 -13.73
N PHE A 288 12.85 12.45 -13.08
CA PHE A 288 12.69 10.99 -12.92
C PHE A 288 11.95 10.32 -14.09
N ARG A 289 11.51 11.06 -15.11
CA ARG A 289 10.79 10.56 -16.29
C ARG A 289 11.71 9.88 -17.28
N LYS A 290 11.13 9.01 -18.13
CA LYS A 290 11.88 8.39 -19.25
C LYS A 290 12.16 9.36 -20.38
N ALA A 291 11.25 10.29 -20.65
CA ALA A 291 11.31 11.26 -21.73
C ALA A 291 10.47 12.49 -21.38
N GLU A 292 10.68 13.59 -22.08
CA GLU A 292 9.99 14.87 -21.86
C GLU A 292 8.46 14.76 -21.81
N LYS A 293 7.87 14.03 -22.74
CA LYS A 293 6.40 13.84 -22.85
C LYS A 293 5.82 12.76 -21.94
N SER A 294 6.63 12.11 -21.11
CA SER A 294 6.13 11.07 -20.21
C SER A 294 5.26 11.68 -19.11
N THR A 295 4.03 11.18 -18.97
CA THR A 295 3.05 11.61 -17.96
C THR A 295 3.12 10.79 -16.65
N ALA A 296 3.99 9.79 -16.62
CA ALA A 296 4.20 8.93 -15.48
C ALA A 296 5.67 8.62 -15.26
N THR A 297 6.05 8.48 -14.00
CA THR A 297 7.40 8.10 -13.58
C THR A 297 7.40 6.63 -13.17
N PRO A 298 8.22 5.77 -13.81
CA PRO A 298 8.41 4.41 -13.35
C PRO A 298 9.07 4.39 -11.96
N ARG A 299 8.52 3.62 -11.05
CA ARG A 299 9.01 3.50 -9.67
C ARG A 299 10.50 3.09 -9.63
N THR A 300 10.89 2.08 -10.42
CA THR A 300 12.26 1.60 -10.51
C THR A 300 13.25 2.69 -10.94
N ARG A 301 12.82 3.57 -11.85
CA ARG A 301 13.63 4.68 -12.32
C ARG A 301 13.77 5.76 -11.23
N PHE A 302 12.69 6.07 -10.51
CA PHE A 302 12.75 6.95 -9.35
C PHE A 302 13.72 6.40 -8.29
N GLU A 303 13.56 5.13 -7.91
CA GLU A 303 14.44 4.48 -6.93
C GLU A 303 15.93 4.52 -7.35
N SER A 304 16.21 4.23 -8.62
CA SER A 304 17.57 4.27 -9.15
C SER A 304 18.18 5.66 -9.04
N ILE A 305 17.48 6.68 -9.56
CA ILE A 305 17.99 8.04 -9.62
C ILE A 305 17.99 8.70 -8.24
N ALA A 306 16.85 8.72 -7.54
CA ALA A 306 16.73 9.46 -6.28
C ALA A 306 17.68 8.91 -5.21
N ILE A 307 17.72 7.58 -5.05
CA ILE A 307 18.54 6.95 -4.01
C ILE A 307 20.01 6.91 -4.43
N GLY A 308 20.30 6.73 -5.73
CA GLY A 308 21.65 6.81 -6.25
C GLY A 308 22.27 8.20 -6.07
N VAL A 309 21.50 9.26 -6.34
CA VAL A 309 21.89 10.66 -6.08
C VAL A 309 22.08 10.90 -4.58
N ASP A 310 21.13 10.46 -3.76
CA ASP A 310 21.20 10.60 -2.30
C ASP A 310 22.50 10.00 -1.74
N ARG A 311 22.85 8.78 -2.15
CA ARG A 311 24.09 8.12 -1.73
C ARG A 311 25.32 8.76 -2.32
N ALA A 312 25.26 9.28 -3.54
CA ALA A 312 26.38 9.99 -4.16
C ALA A 312 26.65 11.31 -3.42
N LEU A 313 25.64 12.08 -3.08
CA LEU A 313 25.76 13.32 -2.30
C LEU A 313 26.27 13.05 -0.88
N ALA A 314 25.87 11.93 -0.26
CA ALA A 314 26.39 11.54 1.06
C ALA A 314 27.87 11.15 1.02
N GLU A 315 28.32 10.49 -0.07
CA GLU A 315 29.72 10.08 -0.24
C GLU A 315 30.62 11.24 -0.71
N MET A 316 30.11 12.11 -1.56
CA MET A 316 30.82 13.24 -2.18
C MET A 316 29.97 14.51 -2.10
N PRO A 317 29.89 15.18 -0.94
CA PRO A 317 29.03 16.35 -0.74
C PRO A 317 29.30 17.50 -1.74
N GLU A 318 30.51 17.65 -2.21
CA GLU A 318 30.88 18.66 -3.21
C GLU A 318 30.17 18.49 -4.56
N LEU A 319 29.59 17.34 -4.84
CA LEU A 319 28.72 17.17 -6.01
C LEU A 319 27.52 18.13 -6.02
N ALA A 320 27.03 18.51 -4.83
CA ALA A 320 25.91 19.44 -4.71
C ALA A 320 26.19 20.80 -5.34
N ASP A 321 27.45 21.24 -5.29
CA ASP A 321 27.89 22.56 -5.76
C ASP A 321 28.53 22.53 -7.17
N ARG A 322 28.72 21.32 -7.74
CA ARG A 322 29.29 21.21 -9.10
C ARG A 322 28.36 21.81 -10.15
N PRO A 323 28.89 22.59 -11.10
CA PRO A 323 28.11 23.05 -12.26
C PRO A 323 27.55 21.89 -13.07
N ALA A 324 26.34 22.07 -13.63
CA ALA A 324 25.65 21.00 -14.35
C ALA A 324 26.38 20.52 -15.61
N ASP A 325 27.19 21.37 -16.23
CA ASP A 325 28.05 21.04 -17.38
C ASP A 325 29.24 20.13 -17.04
N GLN A 326 29.53 19.99 -15.74
CA GLN A 326 30.57 19.08 -15.24
C GLN A 326 30.01 17.73 -14.78
N ILE A 327 28.70 17.52 -14.87
CA ILE A 327 28.03 16.27 -14.45
C ILE A 327 27.42 15.62 -15.69
N ASP A 328 28.10 14.63 -16.23
CA ASP A 328 27.69 13.96 -17.45
C ASP A 328 26.63 12.86 -17.19
N VAL A 329 25.38 13.31 -16.99
CA VAL A 329 24.21 12.39 -16.90
C VAL A 329 23.78 11.94 -18.29
N ALA A 330 23.96 12.77 -19.32
CA ALA A 330 23.45 12.53 -20.66
C ALA A 330 24.08 11.29 -21.32
N SER A 331 25.36 11.01 -21.02
CA SER A 331 26.10 9.89 -21.61
C SER A 331 25.56 8.49 -21.25
N TRP A 332 24.92 8.34 -20.10
CA TRP A 332 24.52 7.02 -19.59
C TRP A 332 23.00 6.85 -19.33
N ILE A 333 22.24 7.93 -19.12
CA ILE A 333 20.82 7.82 -18.75
C ILE A 333 19.94 7.26 -19.86
N GLY A 334 20.37 7.37 -21.10
CA GLY A 334 19.72 6.83 -22.29
C GLY A 334 20.17 5.43 -22.72
N LEU A 335 21.24 4.90 -22.11
CA LEU A 335 21.82 3.63 -22.51
C LEU A 335 20.86 2.44 -22.27
N PRO A 336 20.95 1.40 -23.13
CA PRO A 336 20.17 0.15 -22.97
C PRO A 336 20.44 -0.51 -21.61
N GLU A 337 21.63 -0.40 -21.05
CA GLU A 337 22.00 -0.89 -19.74
C GLU A 337 21.15 -0.26 -18.64
N PHE A 338 21.06 1.07 -18.59
CA PHE A 338 20.23 1.79 -17.62
C PHE A 338 18.76 1.47 -17.81
N GLN A 339 18.29 1.31 -19.05
CA GLN A 339 16.92 0.90 -19.33
C GLN A 339 16.61 -0.51 -18.80
N LYS A 340 17.57 -1.45 -18.93
CA LYS A 340 17.46 -2.84 -18.46
C LYS A 340 17.39 -2.91 -16.93
N ILE A 341 18.26 -2.22 -16.20
CA ILE A 341 18.28 -2.24 -14.73
C ILE A 341 17.10 -1.51 -14.11
N THR A 342 16.48 -0.58 -14.83
CA THR A 342 15.25 0.13 -14.42
C THR A 342 13.97 -0.50 -14.94
N SER A 343 14.03 -1.70 -15.56
CA SER A 343 12.85 -2.47 -15.96
C SER A 343 12.07 -3.01 -14.75
N SER A 344 10.82 -3.42 -14.99
CA SER A 344 9.95 -3.95 -13.91
C SER A 344 10.21 -5.41 -13.55
N ASP A 345 10.96 -6.16 -14.38
CA ASP A 345 11.19 -7.58 -14.19
C ASP A 345 12.06 -7.83 -12.96
N GLY A 346 11.55 -8.59 -11.98
CA GLY A 346 12.26 -8.89 -10.74
C GLY A 346 12.64 -7.65 -9.92
N ALA A 347 11.91 -6.55 -10.08
CA ALA A 347 12.24 -5.23 -9.53
C ALA A 347 12.45 -5.20 -8.01
N ASN A 348 11.82 -6.13 -7.29
CA ASN A 348 11.88 -6.20 -5.83
C ASN A 348 13.02 -7.08 -5.31
N ALA A 349 13.72 -7.85 -6.16
CA ALA A 349 14.87 -8.65 -5.72
C ALA A 349 16.01 -7.73 -5.24
N ILE A 350 16.60 -8.03 -4.08
CA ILE A 350 17.63 -7.19 -3.44
C ILE A 350 18.81 -6.91 -4.37
N ALA A 351 19.25 -7.89 -5.13
CA ALA A 351 20.36 -7.72 -6.09
C ALA A 351 20.00 -6.71 -7.19
N ARG A 352 18.77 -6.73 -7.69
CA ARG A 352 18.27 -5.77 -8.68
C ARG A 352 18.10 -4.37 -8.08
N LEU A 353 17.61 -4.30 -6.84
CA LEU A 353 17.46 -3.03 -6.13
C LEU A 353 18.82 -2.37 -5.88
N ARG A 354 19.78 -3.12 -5.34
CA ARG A 354 21.16 -2.64 -5.15
C ARG A 354 21.79 -2.22 -6.47
N GLY A 355 21.78 -3.08 -7.47
CA GLY A 355 22.43 -2.82 -8.75
C GLY A 355 21.95 -1.54 -9.43
N ARG A 356 20.65 -1.23 -9.40
CA ARG A 356 20.12 0.01 -10.00
C ARG A 356 20.46 1.27 -9.20
N ILE A 357 20.59 1.17 -7.87
CA ILE A 357 21.00 2.28 -7.01
C ILE A 357 22.49 2.56 -7.19
N ASP A 358 23.30 1.50 -7.09
CA ASP A 358 24.77 1.58 -7.17
C ASP A 358 25.23 2.06 -8.55
N PHE A 359 24.53 1.67 -9.62
CA PHE A 359 24.81 2.15 -10.97
C PHE A 359 24.81 3.69 -11.03
N VAL A 360 23.72 4.33 -10.56
CA VAL A 360 23.64 5.80 -10.59
C VAL A 360 24.68 6.44 -9.67
N LYS A 361 24.85 5.88 -8.47
CA LYS A 361 25.87 6.35 -7.53
C LYS A 361 27.27 6.33 -8.17
N HIS A 362 27.69 5.21 -8.73
CA HIS A 362 29.03 5.06 -9.34
C HIS A 362 29.24 6.00 -10.55
N LYS A 363 28.19 6.16 -11.39
CA LYS A 363 28.29 7.11 -12.52
C LYS A 363 28.42 8.56 -12.08
N LEU A 364 27.92 8.95 -10.90
CA LEU A 364 28.01 10.31 -10.36
C LEU A 364 29.35 10.56 -9.62
N VAL A 365 29.81 9.55 -8.86
CA VAL A 365 31.07 9.66 -8.07
C VAL A 365 32.34 9.46 -8.94
N GLY A 366 32.18 8.90 -10.14
CA GLY A 366 33.27 8.74 -11.08
C GLY A 366 34.15 7.50 -10.81
N HIS A 367 33.62 6.50 -10.11
CA HIS A 367 34.24 5.18 -10.10
C HIS A 367 33.98 4.55 -11.47
N GLY A 368 34.97 4.65 -12.35
CA GLY A 368 34.93 3.99 -13.65
C GLY A 368 34.84 2.48 -13.50
N ASP A 369 34.19 1.85 -14.47
CA ASP A 369 34.17 0.38 -14.61
C ASP A 369 35.64 -0.11 -14.70
N ASP A 370 36.19 -0.65 -13.61
CA ASP A 370 37.33 -1.57 -13.63
C ASP A 370 36.85 -3.00 -13.82
#